data_ebb62b854697ea6008ae9c7847c980a3
#
_entry.id   ebb62b854697ea6008ae9c7847c980a3
#
_cell.length_a   1.000
_cell.length_b   1.000
_cell.length_c   1.000
_cell.angle_alpha   90.00
_cell.angle_beta   90.00
_cell.angle_gamma   90.00
#
_symmetry.space_group_name_H-M   'P 1'
#
loop_
_entity.id
_entity.type
_entity.pdbx_description
1 polymer ?
#
loop_
_entity_poly.entity_id
_entity_poly.type
_entity_poly.pdbx_seq_one_letter_code
_entity_poly.pdbx_strand_id
1 'polypeptide(L)'
;MKTKIVYISTLLASTLTFGSCHNNKAETLANHEVAVEKTIEKPLADNKIQVAILLDTSNSMDGLIEQAKSRLWNIVNTLTTLKYEGKTPEIEIGLYEYGNDGLSSASNYIRQVAPLTSDLDLISEKLFALRTNGGEEYCGAVIQDAVKQLSWKDGNKNMKLVYIAGNEPFNQGN
;
A
#
# COMPACT_ATOMS: atom_id res chain seq x y z
N MET A 1 -6.01 16.68 37.39
CA MET A 1 -6.13 16.87 35.92
C MET A 1 -7.53 17.42 35.66
N LYS A 2 -7.65 18.65 35.14
CA LYS A 2 -8.92 19.37 34.96
C LYS A 2 -9.34 19.30 33.50
N THR A 3 -10.41 18.56 33.22
CA THR A 3 -11.05 18.47 31.90
C THR A 3 -11.86 19.74 31.65
N LYS A 4 -11.56 20.48 30.59
CA LYS A 4 -12.37 21.63 30.17
C LYS A 4 -13.33 21.16 29.05
N ILE A 5 -14.62 21.22 29.36
CA ILE A 5 -15.71 21.03 28.41
C ILE A 5 -16.09 22.40 27.89
N VAL A 6 -16.07 22.58 26.56
CA VAL A 6 -16.52 23.80 25.88
C VAL A 6 -17.88 23.54 25.26
N TYR A 7 -18.89 24.26 25.71
CA TYR A 7 -20.22 24.28 25.10
C TYR A 7 -20.28 25.39 24.07
N ILE A 8 -20.67 25.07 22.83
CA ILE A 8 -20.99 26.05 21.80
C ILE A 8 -22.51 26.17 21.72
N SER A 9 -23.02 27.33 22.08
CA SER A 9 -24.41 27.71 22.04
C SER A 9 -24.71 28.30 20.64
N THR A 10 -25.62 27.71 19.91
CA THR A 10 -26.18 28.26 18.67
C THR A 10 -27.33 29.20 18.99
N LEU A 11 -27.18 30.45 18.58
CA LEU A 11 -28.25 31.46 18.67
C LEU A 11 -28.87 31.61 17.27
N LEU A 12 -30.16 31.25 17.20
CA LEU A 12 -31.02 31.40 16.03
C LEU A 12 -31.69 32.79 16.10
N ALA A 13 -31.46 33.62 15.12
CA ALA A 13 -32.22 34.88 14.99
C ALA A 13 -32.84 34.94 13.59
N SER A 14 -34.16 34.79 13.55
CA SER A 14 -35.02 35.00 12.39
C SER A 14 -35.48 36.46 12.37
N THR A 15 -35.30 37.18 11.25
CA THR A 15 -36.03 38.40 10.97
C THR A 15 -36.58 38.36 9.55
N LEU A 16 -37.90 38.31 9.46
CA LEU A 16 -38.70 38.52 8.27
C LEU A 16 -38.87 40.04 8.07
N THR A 17 -38.57 40.55 6.89
CA THR A 17 -39.10 41.85 6.42
C THR A 17 -39.58 41.71 4.97
N PHE A 18 -40.88 41.96 4.80
CA PHE A 18 -41.54 42.16 3.49
C PHE A 18 -41.29 43.60 3.00
N GLY A 19 -41.03 43.77 1.71
CA GLY A 19 -40.95 45.08 1.07
C GLY A 19 -40.88 44.99 -0.45
N SER A 20 -41.92 45.18 -1.05
CA SER A 20 -42.54 45.57 -2.33
C SER A 20 -41.65 46.16 -3.44
N CYS A 21 -41.86 45.58 -4.65
CA CYS A 21 -41.93 46.11 -6.03
C CYS A 21 -41.03 47.29 -6.51
N HIS A 22 -40.24 47.13 -7.55
CA HIS A 22 -40.51 47.56 -8.95
C HIS A 22 -39.25 47.52 -9.86
N ASN A 23 -39.52 47.12 -11.14
CA ASN A 23 -38.79 47.37 -12.39
C ASN A 23 -37.54 46.60 -12.80
N ASN A 24 -37.81 45.75 -13.78
CA ASN A 24 -37.07 45.40 -15.00
C ASN A 24 -35.66 45.96 -15.22
N LYS A 25 -34.69 45.07 -15.20
CA LYS A 25 -33.65 45.00 -16.24
C LYS A 25 -33.08 43.56 -16.25
N ALA A 26 -33.19 42.94 -17.44
CA ALA A 26 -32.56 41.66 -17.68
C ALA A 26 -31.04 41.84 -17.65
N GLU A 27 -30.41 41.39 -16.58
CA GLU A 27 -28.95 41.17 -16.53
C GLU A 27 -28.71 39.67 -16.55
N THR A 28 -28.00 39.28 -17.57
CA THR A 28 -27.50 37.94 -17.85
C THR A 28 -26.72 37.44 -16.64
N LEU A 29 -27.29 36.50 -15.90
CA LEU A 29 -26.56 35.75 -14.86
C LEU A 29 -25.56 34.85 -15.58
N ALA A 30 -24.34 35.32 -15.69
CA ALA A 30 -23.21 34.46 -15.96
C ALA A 30 -23.10 33.46 -14.80
N ASN A 31 -23.43 32.20 -15.09
CA ASN A 31 -23.15 31.09 -14.20
C ASN A 31 -21.65 31.05 -13.94
N HIS A 32 -21.24 31.56 -12.80
CA HIS A 32 -19.91 31.33 -12.26
C HIS A 32 -19.93 29.94 -11.63
N GLU A 33 -19.71 28.94 -12.48
CA GLU A 33 -19.45 27.58 -12.06
C GLU A 33 -18.10 27.63 -11.34
N VAL A 34 -18.15 27.68 -10.02
CA VAL A 34 -16.95 27.54 -9.17
C VAL A 34 -16.50 26.10 -9.38
N ALA A 35 -15.58 25.91 -10.31
CA ALA A 35 -14.82 24.68 -10.41
C ALA A 35 -14.09 24.50 -9.08
N VAL A 36 -14.62 23.62 -8.22
CA VAL A 36 -13.89 23.10 -7.08
C VAL A 36 -12.76 22.26 -7.67
N GLU A 37 -11.65 22.93 -7.93
CA GLU A 37 -10.39 22.27 -8.26
C GLU A 37 -10.04 21.42 -7.05
N LYS A 38 -10.37 20.11 -7.13
CA LYS A 38 -9.94 19.11 -6.17
C LYS A 38 -8.43 19.07 -6.31
N THR A 39 -7.76 19.88 -5.50
CA THR A 39 -6.31 19.81 -5.34
C THR A 39 -6.02 18.39 -4.88
N ILE A 40 -5.63 17.54 -5.83
CA ILE A 40 -5.01 16.27 -5.53
C ILE A 40 -3.67 16.69 -4.90
N GLU A 41 -3.63 16.71 -3.55
CA GLU A 41 -2.38 16.88 -2.84
C GLU A 41 -1.48 15.74 -3.30
N LYS A 42 -0.53 16.08 -4.19
CA LYS A 42 0.53 15.15 -4.60
C LYS A 42 1.21 14.70 -3.30
N PRO A 43 1.27 13.38 -3.03
CA PRO A 43 1.94 12.89 -1.83
C PRO A 43 3.32 13.53 -1.76
N LEU A 44 3.69 14.08 -0.61
CA LEU A 44 5.03 14.62 -0.43
C LEU A 44 6.01 13.48 -0.66
N ALA A 45 6.79 13.58 -1.74
CA ALA A 45 7.66 12.56 -2.31
C ALA A 45 8.81 12.06 -1.40
N ASP A 46 8.78 12.41 -0.11
CA ASP A 46 9.91 12.21 0.81
C ASP A 46 9.71 11.11 1.87
N ASN A 47 8.51 10.56 2.02
CA ASN A 47 8.25 9.51 3.02
C ASN A 47 7.62 8.30 2.34
N LYS A 48 8.43 7.32 1.97
CA LYS A 48 7.95 6.06 1.39
C LYS A 48 8.13 4.90 2.37
N ILE A 49 7.19 3.98 2.33
CA ILE A 49 7.34 2.64 2.90
C ILE A 49 7.44 1.67 1.72
N GLN A 50 8.61 1.10 1.53
CA GLN A 50 8.86 0.11 0.49
C GLN A 50 9.00 -1.27 1.13
N VAL A 51 8.23 -2.23 0.63
CA VAL A 51 8.13 -3.56 1.20
C VAL A 51 8.43 -4.61 0.14
N ALA A 52 9.39 -5.49 0.40
CA ALA A 52 9.54 -6.73 -0.34
C ALA A 52 8.80 -7.84 0.40
N ILE A 53 7.89 -8.52 -0.28
CA ILE A 53 7.23 -9.74 0.17
C ILE A 53 7.89 -10.92 -0.54
N LEU A 54 8.43 -11.84 0.22
CA LEU A 54 9.10 -13.05 -0.27
C LEU A 54 8.30 -14.26 0.23
N LEU A 55 7.66 -14.99 -0.67
CA LEU A 55 6.78 -16.12 -0.33
C LEU A 55 7.37 -17.43 -0.85
N ASP A 56 7.56 -18.34 0.07
CA ASP A 56 7.86 -19.74 -0.23
C ASP A 56 6.65 -20.40 -0.89
N THR A 57 6.88 -20.97 -2.05
CA THR A 57 5.85 -21.71 -2.81
C THR A 57 6.28 -23.15 -3.09
N SER A 58 7.13 -23.70 -2.24
CA SER A 58 7.47 -25.12 -2.25
C SER A 58 6.31 -26.01 -1.78
N ASN A 59 6.43 -27.33 -1.96
CA ASN A 59 5.41 -28.27 -1.50
C ASN A 59 5.27 -28.34 0.01
N SER A 60 6.30 -28.02 0.76
CA SER A 60 6.26 -28.00 2.23
C SER A 60 5.28 -26.93 2.75
N MET A 61 4.94 -25.96 1.90
CA MET A 61 3.93 -24.93 2.18
C MET A 61 2.48 -25.38 1.88
N ASP A 62 2.25 -26.58 1.36
CA ASP A 62 0.90 -27.12 1.17
C ASP A 62 0.11 -27.10 2.48
N GLY A 63 -1.11 -26.57 2.41
CA GLY A 63 -1.94 -26.35 3.61
C GLY A 63 -1.62 -25.10 4.41
N LEU A 64 -0.47 -24.47 4.21
CA LEU A 64 -0.06 -23.22 4.89
C LEU A 64 -0.14 -22.01 3.96
N ILE A 65 -0.04 -22.22 2.65
CA ILE A 65 0.11 -21.16 1.64
C ILE A 65 -1.03 -20.12 1.69
N GLU A 66 -2.27 -20.55 1.82
CA GLU A 66 -3.41 -19.64 1.86
C GLU A 66 -3.44 -18.82 3.16
N GLN A 67 -3.01 -19.41 4.28
CA GLN A 67 -2.86 -18.67 5.53
C GLN A 67 -1.72 -17.65 5.44
N ALA A 68 -0.59 -18.03 4.83
CA ALA A 68 0.54 -17.12 4.62
C ALA A 68 0.14 -15.92 3.76
N LYS A 69 -0.54 -16.14 2.62
CA LYS A 69 -1.06 -15.08 1.76
C LYS A 69 -2.00 -14.14 2.50
N SER A 70 -2.95 -14.69 3.25
CA SER A 70 -3.90 -13.89 4.03
C SER A 70 -3.21 -13.04 5.08
N ARG A 71 -2.19 -13.56 5.77
CA ARG A 71 -1.40 -12.82 6.75
C ARG A 71 -0.57 -11.71 6.11
N LEU A 72 0.10 -12.00 5.00
CA LEU A 72 0.87 -11.02 4.23
C LEU A 72 -0.04 -9.90 3.72
N TRP A 73 -1.22 -10.23 3.21
CA TRP A 73 -2.20 -9.23 2.78
C TRP A 73 -2.72 -8.36 3.93
N ASN A 74 -2.93 -8.93 5.11
CA ASN A 74 -3.30 -8.17 6.30
C ASN A 74 -2.18 -7.19 6.73
N ILE A 75 -0.91 -7.57 6.58
CA ILE A 75 0.22 -6.66 6.81
C ILE A 75 0.16 -5.48 5.82
N VAL A 76 -0.03 -5.76 4.52
CA VAL A 76 -0.18 -4.71 3.50
C VAL A 76 -1.31 -3.74 3.87
N ASN A 77 -2.50 -4.26 4.18
CA ASN A 77 -3.64 -3.44 4.58
C ASN A 77 -3.36 -2.61 5.84
N THR A 78 -2.64 -3.17 6.81
CA THR A 78 -2.26 -2.42 8.02
C THR A 78 -1.32 -1.25 7.68
N LEU A 79 -0.37 -1.47 6.77
CA LEU A 79 0.55 -0.41 6.34
C LEU A 79 -0.18 0.78 5.70
N THR A 80 -1.28 0.53 4.97
CA THR A 80 -2.08 1.61 4.34
C THR A 80 -2.75 2.53 5.35
N THR A 81 -2.90 2.09 6.60
CA THR A 81 -3.52 2.89 7.68
C THR A 81 -2.51 3.73 8.45
N LEU A 82 -1.22 3.52 8.23
CA LEU A 82 -0.16 4.23 8.94
C LEU A 82 -0.16 5.71 8.60
N LYS A 83 0.22 6.50 9.61
CA LYS A 83 0.49 7.93 9.45
C LYS A 83 1.83 8.28 10.07
N TYR A 84 2.59 9.08 9.37
CA TYR A 84 3.84 9.64 9.85
C TYR A 84 3.73 11.17 9.82
N GLU A 85 3.91 11.82 10.97
CA GLU A 85 3.71 13.27 11.12
C GLU A 85 2.35 13.78 10.60
N GLY A 86 1.29 12.98 10.82
CA GLY A 86 -0.08 13.28 10.40
C GLY A 86 -0.37 13.03 8.91
N LYS A 87 0.61 12.60 8.12
CA LYS A 87 0.49 12.30 6.68
C LYS A 87 0.53 10.81 6.41
N THR A 88 -0.20 10.37 5.40
CA THR A 88 -0.14 8.97 4.93
C THR A 88 1.09 8.82 4.03
N PRO A 89 2.04 7.91 4.37
CA PRO A 89 3.19 7.65 3.51
C PRO A 89 2.75 6.97 2.21
N GLU A 90 3.52 7.15 1.15
CA GLU A 90 3.37 6.36 -0.07
C GLU A 90 3.90 4.95 0.17
N ILE A 91 3.11 3.93 -0.17
CA ILE A 91 3.48 2.53 0.02
C ILE A 91 3.75 1.91 -1.34
N GLU A 92 4.89 1.24 -1.46
CA GLU A 92 5.24 0.43 -2.63
C GLU A 92 5.56 -0.98 -2.18
N ILE A 93 4.98 -1.96 -2.85
CA ILE A 93 5.16 -3.38 -2.55
C ILE A 93 5.82 -4.07 -3.75
N GLY A 94 6.87 -4.84 -3.49
CA GLY A 94 7.45 -5.80 -4.43
C GLY A 94 7.14 -7.22 -3.98
N LEU A 95 6.93 -8.13 -4.91
CA LEU A 95 6.59 -9.52 -4.63
C LEU A 95 7.56 -10.48 -5.31
N TYR A 96 8.08 -11.41 -4.54
CA TYR A 96 8.87 -12.56 -5.01
C TYR A 96 8.23 -13.85 -4.57
N GLU A 97 8.40 -14.89 -5.37
CA GLU A 97 8.22 -16.27 -4.95
C GLU A 97 9.54 -17.03 -5.08
N TYR A 98 9.72 -18.06 -4.27
CA TYR A 98 10.87 -18.95 -4.31
C TYR A 98 10.47 -20.38 -3.94
N GLY A 99 11.34 -21.34 -4.24
CA GLY A 99 11.13 -22.74 -3.85
C GLY A 99 10.14 -23.51 -4.75
N ASN A 100 9.78 -23.00 -5.92
CA ASN A 100 8.85 -23.64 -6.83
C ASN A 100 9.58 -24.34 -7.96
N ASP A 101 9.41 -25.65 -8.13
CA ASP A 101 10.03 -26.47 -9.21
C ASP A 101 9.59 -26.07 -10.62
N GLY A 102 8.51 -25.32 -10.76
CA GLY A 102 8.11 -24.73 -12.03
C GLY A 102 9.00 -23.55 -12.46
N LEU A 103 9.89 -23.09 -11.58
CA LEU A 103 10.84 -22.01 -11.86
C LEU A 103 12.19 -22.58 -12.28
N SER A 104 13.01 -21.74 -12.91
CA SER A 104 14.34 -22.14 -13.40
C SER A 104 15.33 -22.36 -12.25
N SER A 105 16.03 -23.50 -12.25
CA SER A 105 17.16 -23.75 -11.36
C SER A 105 18.33 -22.76 -11.61
N ALA A 106 18.47 -22.23 -12.81
CA ALA A 106 19.45 -21.20 -13.11
C ALA A 106 19.18 -19.87 -12.40
N SER A 107 17.96 -19.64 -11.94
CA SER A 107 17.57 -18.51 -11.08
C SER A 107 17.35 -18.93 -9.62
N ASN A 108 17.93 -20.06 -9.18
CA ASN A 108 17.76 -20.61 -7.85
C ASN A 108 16.28 -20.79 -7.46
N TYR A 109 15.42 -21.17 -8.42
CA TYR A 109 13.97 -21.27 -8.21
C TYR A 109 13.35 -20.00 -7.62
N ILE A 110 13.87 -18.83 -8.04
CA ILE A 110 13.40 -17.50 -7.60
C ILE A 110 12.78 -16.78 -8.78
N ARG A 111 11.68 -16.09 -8.55
CA ARG A 111 11.04 -15.20 -9.50
C ARG A 111 10.57 -13.90 -8.85
N GLN A 112 10.91 -12.78 -9.43
CA GLN A 112 10.24 -11.52 -9.15
C GLN A 112 8.85 -11.55 -9.80
N VAL A 113 7.81 -11.63 -8.99
CA VAL A 113 6.40 -11.70 -9.42
C VAL A 113 5.89 -10.29 -9.75
N ALA A 114 6.29 -9.30 -8.95
CA ALA A 114 6.02 -7.89 -9.20
C ALA A 114 7.18 -7.01 -8.72
N PRO A 115 7.56 -5.96 -9.47
CA PRO A 115 8.48 -4.93 -9.00
C PRO A 115 7.81 -4.10 -7.88
N LEU A 116 8.57 -3.18 -7.25
CA LEU A 116 8.00 -2.20 -6.35
C LEU A 116 6.94 -1.37 -7.08
N THR A 117 5.71 -1.41 -6.57
CA THR A 117 4.56 -0.69 -7.14
C THR A 117 3.62 -0.24 -6.03
N SER A 118 2.92 0.86 -6.25
CA SER A 118 1.82 1.33 -5.40
C SER A 118 0.46 0.75 -5.80
N ASP A 119 0.41 -0.05 -6.86
CA ASP A 119 -0.80 -0.76 -7.30
C ASP A 119 -1.01 -1.99 -6.42
N LEU A 120 -1.78 -1.81 -5.34
CA LEU A 120 -2.07 -2.87 -4.37
C LEU A 120 -3.02 -3.92 -4.92
N ASP A 121 -3.88 -3.58 -5.88
CA ASP A 121 -4.77 -4.54 -6.54
C ASP A 121 -3.97 -5.53 -7.38
N LEU A 122 -2.96 -5.03 -8.11
CA LEU A 122 -2.02 -5.89 -8.82
C LEU A 122 -1.26 -6.82 -7.86
N ILE A 123 -0.79 -6.30 -6.72
CA ILE A 123 -0.10 -7.13 -5.72
C ILE A 123 -1.02 -8.20 -5.16
N SER A 124 -2.28 -7.85 -4.84
CA SER A 124 -3.29 -8.81 -4.37
C SER A 124 -3.53 -9.90 -5.40
N GLU A 125 -3.82 -9.52 -6.65
CA GLU A 125 -4.02 -10.47 -7.76
C GLU A 125 -2.86 -11.46 -7.88
N LYS A 126 -1.63 -10.94 -7.93
CA LYS A 126 -0.43 -11.77 -8.09
C LYS A 126 -0.17 -12.66 -6.88
N LEU A 127 -0.31 -12.14 -5.66
CA LEU A 127 -0.12 -12.90 -4.42
C LEU A 127 -1.08 -14.08 -4.33
N PHE A 128 -2.38 -13.84 -4.58
CA PHE A 128 -3.39 -14.91 -4.48
C PHE A 128 -3.38 -15.89 -5.68
N ALA A 129 -2.73 -15.53 -6.77
CA ALA A 129 -2.51 -16.42 -7.90
C ALA A 129 -1.40 -17.45 -7.69
N LEU A 130 -0.47 -17.24 -6.75
CA LEU A 130 0.63 -18.16 -6.48
C LEU A 130 0.11 -19.55 -6.07
N ARG A 131 0.83 -20.60 -6.44
CA ARG A 131 0.52 -22.00 -6.10
C ARG A 131 1.79 -22.70 -5.70
N THR A 132 1.67 -23.65 -4.80
CA THR A 132 2.76 -24.52 -4.39
C THR A 132 3.09 -25.55 -5.47
N ASN A 133 4.38 -25.85 -5.59
CA ASN A 133 4.88 -26.92 -6.46
C ASN A 133 6.33 -27.21 -6.09
N GLY A 134 6.65 -28.43 -5.61
CA GLY A 134 7.99 -28.94 -5.36
C GLY A 134 9.01 -27.92 -4.84
N GLY A 135 10.26 -28.26 -4.85
CA GLY A 135 11.30 -27.30 -4.95
C GLY A 135 12.38 -27.29 -3.88
N GLU A 136 13.47 -26.62 -4.23
CA GLU A 136 14.58 -26.28 -3.34
C GLU A 136 14.49 -24.81 -2.94
N GLU A 137 14.54 -24.54 -1.64
CA GLU A 137 14.23 -23.23 -1.06
C GLU A 137 15.49 -22.47 -0.72
N TYR A 138 15.89 -21.54 -1.57
CA TYR A 138 17.07 -20.71 -1.37
C TYR A 138 16.71 -19.38 -0.69
N CYS A 139 16.29 -19.44 0.59
CA CYS A 139 15.88 -18.27 1.38
C CYS A 139 16.90 -17.13 1.38
N GLY A 140 18.18 -17.45 1.54
CA GLY A 140 19.26 -16.46 1.50
C GLY A 140 19.38 -15.77 0.14
N ALA A 141 19.25 -16.53 -0.93
CA ALA A 141 19.34 -16.01 -2.30
C ALA A 141 18.17 -15.07 -2.63
N VAL A 142 16.93 -15.43 -2.29
CA VAL A 142 15.77 -14.55 -2.56
C VAL A 142 15.84 -13.24 -1.79
N ILE A 143 16.36 -13.24 -0.55
CA ILE A 143 16.60 -12.01 0.20
C ILE A 143 17.65 -11.15 -0.53
N GLN A 144 18.74 -11.76 -0.96
CA GLN A 144 19.80 -11.07 -1.68
C GLN A 144 19.28 -10.46 -2.99
N ASP A 145 18.49 -11.21 -3.75
CA ASP A 145 17.88 -10.74 -5.00
C ASP A 145 16.92 -9.58 -4.75
N ALA A 146 16.04 -9.69 -3.78
CA ALA A 146 15.11 -8.61 -3.44
C ALA A 146 15.86 -7.33 -3.04
N VAL A 147 16.93 -7.45 -2.24
CA VAL A 147 17.72 -6.29 -1.81
C VAL A 147 18.48 -5.65 -2.97
N LYS A 148 18.98 -6.44 -3.93
CA LYS A 148 19.80 -5.94 -5.04
C LYS A 148 18.99 -5.48 -6.25
N GLN A 149 17.87 -6.15 -6.55
CA GLN A 149 17.15 -5.96 -7.82
C GLN A 149 15.99 -4.98 -7.73
N LEU A 150 15.38 -4.83 -6.54
CA LEU A 150 14.31 -3.86 -6.35
C LEU A 150 14.84 -2.43 -6.37
N SER A 151 14.08 -1.53 -6.99
CA SER A 151 14.40 -0.10 -7.09
C SER A 151 14.14 0.62 -5.76
N TRP A 152 14.90 0.26 -4.73
CA TRP A 152 14.80 0.87 -3.43
C TRP A 152 15.16 2.35 -3.46
N LYS A 153 14.30 3.21 -2.91
CA LYS A 153 14.56 4.64 -2.81
C LYS A 153 15.53 4.92 -1.66
N ASP A 154 16.59 5.65 -1.94
CA ASP A 154 17.54 6.11 -0.91
C ASP A 154 16.96 7.26 -0.08
N GLY A 155 17.52 7.46 1.11
CA GLY A 155 17.18 8.52 2.02
C GLY A 155 16.70 8.02 3.39
N ASN A 156 16.98 8.80 4.42
CA ASN A 156 16.69 8.46 5.81
C ASN A 156 15.22 8.58 6.20
N LYS A 157 14.38 9.12 5.31
CA LYS A 157 12.92 9.23 5.51
C LYS A 157 12.15 8.06 4.87
N ASN A 158 12.85 7.16 4.16
CA ASN A 158 12.24 6.00 3.53
C ASN A 158 12.42 4.77 4.41
N MET A 159 11.32 4.08 4.69
CA MET A 159 11.34 2.81 5.39
C MET A 159 11.44 1.67 4.38
N LYS A 160 12.37 0.75 4.57
CA LYS A 160 12.54 -0.44 3.74
C LYS A 160 12.29 -1.66 4.61
N LEU A 161 11.36 -2.51 4.20
CA LEU A 161 10.96 -3.71 4.93
C LEU A 161 11.07 -4.93 4.02
N VAL A 162 11.50 -6.04 4.59
CA VAL A 162 11.47 -7.35 3.94
C VAL A 162 10.66 -8.29 4.81
N TYR A 163 9.57 -8.81 4.28
CA TYR A 163 8.78 -9.87 4.90
C TYR A 163 9.02 -11.17 4.14
N ILE A 164 9.48 -12.17 4.84
CA ILE A 164 9.63 -13.52 4.29
C ILE A 164 8.65 -14.46 5.00
N ALA A 165 7.97 -15.28 4.22
CA ALA A 165 7.08 -16.33 4.70
C ALA A 165 7.51 -17.66 4.08
N GLY A 166 7.93 -18.59 4.90
CA GLY A 166 8.38 -19.93 4.54
C GLY A 166 8.62 -20.74 5.80
N ASN A 167 8.86 -22.01 5.66
CA ASN A 167 9.07 -22.95 6.76
C ASN A 167 10.44 -23.64 6.73
N GLU A 168 11.31 -23.25 5.79
CA GLU A 168 12.63 -23.85 5.62
C GLU A 168 13.75 -23.00 6.26
N PRO A 169 14.86 -23.64 6.69
CA PRO A 169 15.98 -22.93 7.28
C PRO A 169 16.77 -22.10 6.26
N PHE A 170 17.41 -21.03 6.72
CA PHE A 170 18.14 -20.09 5.87
C PHE A 170 19.50 -20.59 5.34
N ASN A 171 19.90 -21.81 5.66
CA ASN A 171 21.20 -22.38 5.30
C ASN A 171 21.18 -23.21 4.02
N GLN A 172 20.11 -23.18 3.24
CA GLN A 172 20.06 -23.79 1.91
C GLN A 172 20.65 -22.83 0.87
N GLY A 173 21.45 -23.38 -0.01
CA GLY A 173 22.18 -22.64 -1.04
C GLY A 173 23.50 -22.03 -0.55
N ASN A 174 24.43 -21.82 -1.48
CA ASN A 174 25.75 -21.22 -1.26
C ASN A 174 25.69 -19.69 -1.33
#